data_cc57e7de1263b5919d10f3e25edaa072
#
_entry.id   cc57e7de1263b5919d10f3e25edaa072
#
_cell.length_a   1.000
_cell.length_b   1.000
_cell.length_c   1.000
_cell.angle_alpha   90.00
_cell.angle_beta   90.00
_cell.angle_gamma   90.00
#
_symmetry.space_group_name_H-M   'P 1'
#
loop_
_entity.id
_entity.type
_entity.pdbx_description
1 polymer ?
#
loop_
_entity_poly.entity_id
_entity_poly.type
_entity_poly.pdbx_seq_one_letter_code
_entity_poly.pdbx_strand_id
1 'polypeptide(L)'
;MPREVTTYRSVRLALLALLLALATSIAAETIRTGWQSSVSGYYYTAAGPVFIGALVAIGVCLIALRGFTDAEDVCLNLAGVSAPMVAFVPTPALGHHPDVHAIANDAFTFLATLAVGYVVTVLFGLRERRSGEPWPSRGGLIGLVSTAAAWAAGLTWLLLDRDGFAAHAHTLAAIFTFVPFAGVVVLNTDWGVRVLAGEAHASRTRFDAAYWLVVAGMVMAALIAAVAWLGWRWTYALLALEAALLALFALFWVLQSIDLIDPERDALTAR
;
A
#
# COMPACT_ATOMS: atom_id res chain seq x y z
N MET A 1 2.67 -18.06 -22.90
CA MET A 1 2.01 -17.24 -21.88
C MET A 1 1.67 -15.88 -22.49
N PRO A 2 0.45 -15.36 -22.33
CA PRO A 2 0.10 -14.01 -22.77
C PRO A 2 1.02 -12.98 -22.06
N ARG A 3 1.43 -11.92 -22.78
CA ARG A 3 2.34 -10.88 -22.26
C ARG A 3 1.82 -10.21 -20.98
N GLU A 4 0.53 -10.11 -20.81
CA GLU A 4 -0.14 -9.52 -19.64
C GLU A 4 0.17 -10.29 -18.36
N VAL A 5 0.06 -11.62 -18.36
CA VAL A 5 0.36 -12.48 -17.19
C VAL A 5 1.81 -12.33 -16.76
N THR A 6 2.73 -12.16 -17.71
CA THR A 6 4.16 -11.96 -17.42
C THR A 6 4.39 -10.62 -16.72
N THR A 7 3.71 -9.55 -17.14
CA THR A 7 3.83 -8.21 -16.53
C THR A 7 3.33 -8.21 -15.08
N TYR A 8 2.14 -8.77 -14.82
CA TYR A 8 1.61 -8.88 -13.45
C TYR A 8 2.54 -9.63 -12.51
N ARG A 9 3.09 -10.74 -12.99
CA ARG A 9 4.04 -11.54 -12.24
C ARG A 9 5.32 -10.76 -11.93
N SER A 10 5.84 -10.01 -12.90
CA SER A 10 7.02 -9.18 -12.71
C SER A 10 6.82 -8.08 -11.68
N VAL A 11 5.66 -7.41 -11.67
CA VAL A 11 5.34 -6.37 -10.68
C VAL A 11 5.26 -6.95 -9.27
N ARG A 12 4.63 -8.13 -9.08
CA ARG A 12 4.57 -8.81 -7.77
C ARG A 12 5.94 -9.26 -7.28
N LEU A 13 6.78 -9.78 -8.16
CA LEU A 13 8.17 -10.12 -7.81
C LEU A 13 8.97 -8.86 -7.44
N ALA A 14 8.74 -7.74 -8.12
CA ALA A 14 9.35 -6.46 -7.76
C ALA A 14 8.92 -6.00 -6.35
N LEU A 15 7.64 -6.13 -5.97
CA LEU A 15 7.18 -5.85 -4.62
C LEU A 15 7.94 -6.67 -3.57
N LEU A 16 8.08 -7.99 -3.78
CA LEU A 16 8.81 -8.86 -2.87
C LEU A 16 10.30 -8.52 -2.80
N ALA A 17 10.92 -8.18 -3.93
CA ALA A 17 12.32 -7.75 -3.97
C ALA A 17 12.54 -6.42 -3.20
N LEU A 18 11.61 -5.46 -3.35
CA LEU A 18 11.67 -4.18 -2.63
C LEU A 18 11.50 -4.36 -1.13
N LEU A 19 10.57 -5.24 -0.69
CA LEU A 19 10.40 -5.57 0.71
C LEU A 19 11.63 -6.27 1.30
N LEU A 20 12.24 -7.17 0.54
CA LEU A 20 13.47 -7.84 0.94
C LEU A 20 14.63 -6.83 1.06
N ALA A 21 14.76 -5.92 0.10
CA ALA A 21 15.77 -4.86 0.13
C ALA A 21 15.59 -3.95 1.36
N LEU A 22 14.33 -3.54 1.65
CA LEU A 22 13.99 -2.76 2.83
C LEU A 22 14.34 -3.51 4.12
N ALA A 23 13.89 -4.76 4.27
CA ALA A 23 14.15 -5.57 5.45
C ALA A 23 15.65 -5.81 5.66
N THR A 24 16.40 -6.09 4.59
CA THR A 24 17.84 -6.30 4.65
C THR A 24 18.58 -5.02 5.07
N SER A 25 18.18 -3.86 4.52
CA SER A 25 18.77 -2.56 4.86
C SER A 25 18.52 -2.20 6.32
N ILE A 26 17.28 -2.40 6.81
CA ILE A 26 16.93 -2.17 8.22
C ILE A 26 17.71 -3.11 9.13
N ALA A 27 17.78 -4.41 8.79
CA ALA A 27 18.50 -5.39 9.60
C ALA A 27 20.01 -5.04 9.71
N ALA A 28 20.65 -4.69 8.59
CA ALA A 28 22.04 -4.28 8.56
C ALA A 28 22.28 -3.03 9.42
N GLU A 29 21.39 -2.05 9.32
CA GLU A 29 21.49 -0.82 10.09
C GLU A 29 21.21 -1.05 11.58
N THR A 30 20.26 -1.93 11.93
CA THR A 30 19.99 -2.32 13.32
C THR A 30 21.21 -2.96 13.98
N ILE A 31 21.94 -3.82 13.25
CA ILE A 31 23.18 -4.43 13.75
C ILE A 31 24.24 -3.36 14.01
N ARG A 32 24.28 -2.31 13.18
CA ARG A 32 25.28 -1.24 13.27
C ARG A 32 24.99 -0.20 14.34
N THR A 33 23.72 0.22 14.46
CA THR A 33 23.33 1.38 15.28
C THR A 33 22.34 1.06 16.40
N GLY A 34 21.83 -0.17 16.46
CA GLY A 34 20.77 -0.57 17.39
C GLY A 34 19.36 -0.33 16.85
N TRP A 35 18.38 -0.71 17.66
CA TRP A 35 16.96 -0.64 17.31
C TRP A 35 16.44 0.81 17.30
N GLN A 36 15.69 1.17 16.26
CA GLN A 36 14.88 2.39 16.23
C GLN A 36 13.48 2.10 16.82
N SER A 37 12.76 3.16 17.22
CA SER A 37 11.40 3.04 17.77
C SER A 37 10.34 2.68 16.74
N SER A 38 10.65 2.85 15.44
CA SER A 38 9.77 2.55 14.30
C SER A 38 10.60 2.17 13.07
N VAL A 39 9.99 1.53 12.08
CA VAL A 39 10.61 1.31 10.76
C VAL A 39 10.88 2.66 10.10
N SER A 40 9.98 3.63 10.22
CA SER A 40 10.19 4.96 9.68
C SER A 40 11.31 5.74 10.39
N GLY A 41 11.69 5.36 11.61
CA GLY A 41 12.86 5.93 12.32
C GLY A 41 14.18 5.67 11.61
N TYR A 42 14.26 4.61 10.79
CA TYR A 42 15.43 4.33 9.96
C TYR A 42 15.61 5.32 8.80
N TYR A 43 14.63 6.18 8.54
CA TYR A 43 14.76 7.32 7.61
C TYR A 43 15.99 8.19 7.93
N TYR A 44 16.27 8.40 9.21
CA TYR A 44 17.39 9.26 9.68
C TYR A 44 18.75 8.54 9.74
N THR A 45 18.83 7.32 9.23
CA THR A 45 20.04 6.49 9.25
C THR A 45 20.54 6.21 7.84
N ALA A 46 21.61 5.42 7.71
CA ALA A 46 22.11 5.00 6.41
C ALA A 46 21.10 4.14 5.62
N ALA A 47 20.06 3.59 6.26
CA ALA A 47 18.96 2.89 5.58
C ALA A 47 17.93 3.84 4.95
N GLY A 48 17.95 5.14 5.24
CA GLY A 48 16.98 6.12 4.77
C GLY A 48 16.76 6.13 3.25
N PRO A 49 17.80 6.16 2.40
CA PRO A 49 17.62 6.12 0.95
C PRO A 49 16.89 4.85 0.46
N VAL A 50 17.19 3.69 1.07
CA VAL A 50 16.51 2.43 0.73
C VAL A 50 15.07 2.44 1.22
N PHE A 51 14.82 2.97 2.42
CA PHE A 51 13.47 3.15 2.98
C PHE A 51 12.58 3.98 2.04
N ILE A 52 13.05 5.17 1.64
CA ILE A 52 12.33 6.06 0.73
C ILE A 52 12.11 5.39 -0.62
N GLY A 53 13.17 4.90 -1.24
CA GLY A 53 13.13 4.29 -2.58
C GLY A 53 12.22 3.06 -2.62
N ALA A 54 12.26 2.19 -1.60
CA ALA A 54 11.42 1.01 -1.53
C ALA A 54 9.93 1.38 -1.40
N LEU A 55 9.55 2.29 -0.49
CA LEU A 55 8.16 2.67 -0.30
C LEU A 55 7.56 3.41 -1.51
N VAL A 56 8.35 4.28 -2.15
CA VAL A 56 7.93 4.94 -3.40
C VAL A 56 7.70 3.91 -4.50
N ALA A 57 8.64 2.99 -4.69
CA ALA A 57 8.53 1.95 -5.72
C ALA A 57 7.38 0.96 -5.41
N ILE A 58 7.17 0.58 -4.13
CA ILE A 58 6.02 -0.23 -3.70
C ILE A 58 4.72 0.49 -4.06
N GLY A 59 4.60 1.79 -3.78
CA GLY A 59 3.45 2.59 -4.14
C GLY A 59 3.16 2.56 -5.64
N VAL A 60 4.17 2.76 -6.48
CA VAL A 60 4.05 2.67 -7.94
C VAL A 60 3.62 1.27 -8.39
N CYS A 61 4.20 0.22 -7.80
CA CYS A 61 3.81 -1.15 -8.10
C CYS A 61 2.34 -1.43 -7.76
N LEU A 62 1.84 -0.94 -6.60
CA LEU A 62 0.45 -1.11 -6.19
C LEU A 62 -0.51 -0.42 -7.17
N ILE A 63 -0.19 0.80 -7.63
CA ILE A 63 -0.98 1.53 -8.64
C ILE A 63 -0.95 0.81 -10.01
N ALA A 64 0.18 0.19 -10.36
CA ALA A 64 0.33 -0.53 -11.61
C ALA A 64 -0.39 -1.89 -11.63
N LEU A 65 -0.66 -2.45 -10.46
CA LEU A 65 -1.44 -3.70 -10.35
C LEU A 65 -2.92 -3.40 -10.55
N ARG A 66 -3.59 -4.26 -11.31
CA ARG A 66 -5.04 -4.27 -11.42
C ARG A 66 -5.64 -5.39 -10.59
N GLY A 67 -6.68 -5.07 -9.84
CA GLY A 67 -7.49 -6.05 -9.12
C GLY A 67 -8.48 -6.76 -10.04
N PHE A 68 -9.11 -7.82 -9.54
CA PHE A 68 -10.18 -8.51 -10.24
C PHE A 68 -11.51 -7.74 -10.21
N THR A 69 -11.63 -6.75 -9.30
CA THR A 69 -12.84 -5.93 -9.13
C THR A 69 -12.47 -4.45 -9.00
N ASP A 70 -13.40 -3.57 -9.36
CA ASP A 70 -13.25 -2.12 -9.16
C ASP A 70 -12.92 -1.76 -7.70
N ALA A 71 -13.48 -2.49 -6.72
CA ALA A 71 -13.22 -2.27 -5.30
C ALA A 71 -11.76 -2.59 -4.92
N GLU A 72 -11.21 -3.66 -5.50
CA GLU A 72 -9.80 -4.02 -5.31
C GLU A 72 -8.88 -2.99 -5.94
N ASP A 73 -9.20 -2.50 -7.16
CA ASP A 73 -8.46 -1.42 -7.82
C ASP A 73 -8.45 -0.15 -6.97
N VAL A 74 -9.59 0.24 -6.38
CA VAL A 74 -9.67 1.40 -5.47
C VAL A 74 -8.78 1.21 -4.25
N CYS A 75 -8.80 0.04 -3.63
CA CYS A 75 -7.97 -0.27 -2.47
C CYS A 75 -6.48 -0.26 -2.82
N LEU A 76 -6.08 -0.87 -3.94
CA LEU A 76 -4.69 -0.87 -4.43
C LEU A 76 -4.20 0.55 -4.72
N ASN A 77 -5.00 1.36 -5.39
CA ASN A 77 -4.67 2.74 -5.71
C ASN A 77 -4.55 3.61 -4.46
N LEU A 78 -5.46 3.48 -3.48
CA LEU A 78 -5.38 4.20 -2.22
C LEU A 78 -4.12 3.82 -1.44
N ALA A 79 -3.83 2.54 -1.31
CA ALA A 79 -2.62 2.06 -0.66
C ALA A 79 -1.36 2.56 -1.40
N GLY A 80 -1.38 2.47 -2.75
CA GLY A 80 -0.26 2.87 -3.59
C GLY A 80 0.04 4.36 -3.56
N VAL A 81 -0.97 5.23 -3.53
CA VAL A 81 -0.81 6.68 -3.38
C VAL A 81 -0.33 7.05 -1.98
N SER A 82 -0.72 6.29 -0.96
CA SER A 82 -0.38 6.60 0.43
C SER A 82 1.02 6.13 0.83
N ALA A 83 1.53 5.04 0.27
CA ALA A 83 2.84 4.48 0.63
C ALA A 83 4.02 5.46 0.42
N PRO A 84 4.12 6.24 -0.68
CA PRO A 84 5.15 7.26 -0.81
C PRO A 84 5.04 8.38 0.24
N MET A 85 3.81 8.73 0.67
CA MET A 85 3.62 9.74 1.70
C MET A 85 4.17 9.28 3.06
N VAL A 86 4.07 7.98 3.38
CA VAL A 86 4.74 7.38 4.56
C VAL A 86 6.25 7.60 4.48
N ALA A 87 6.84 7.51 3.29
CA ALA A 87 8.27 7.70 3.08
C ALA A 87 8.72 9.16 3.22
N PHE A 88 7.90 10.10 2.73
CA PHE A 88 8.24 11.53 2.70
C PHE A 88 7.96 12.25 4.02
N VAL A 89 7.12 11.68 4.87
CA VAL A 89 6.80 12.26 6.19
C VAL A 89 7.26 11.30 7.28
N PRO A 90 8.56 11.29 7.65
CA PRO A 90 9.09 10.38 8.66
C PRO A 90 8.54 10.70 10.05
N THR A 91 8.37 9.68 10.89
CA THR A 91 8.03 9.91 12.31
C THR A 91 9.24 10.51 13.05
N PRO A 92 9.01 11.36 14.09
CA PRO A 92 10.09 11.80 14.95
C PRO A 92 10.85 10.60 15.56
N ALA A 93 12.16 10.64 15.53
CA ALA A 93 13.03 9.63 16.13
C ALA A 93 13.88 10.24 17.24
N LEU A 94 14.44 9.40 18.12
CA LEU A 94 15.29 9.86 19.23
C LEU A 94 16.44 10.75 18.70
N GLY A 95 16.45 12.01 19.13
CA GLY A 95 17.49 12.98 18.74
C GLY A 95 17.32 13.59 17.34
N HIS A 96 16.27 13.24 16.60
CA HIS A 96 15.99 13.78 15.28
C HIS A 96 14.56 14.34 15.23
N HIS A 97 14.45 15.58 14.76
CA HIS A 97 13.17 16.21 14.46
C HIS A 97 12.99 16.30 12.94
N PRO A 98 11.79 16.04 12.43
CA PRO A 98 11.51 16.21 11.02
C PRO A 98 11.75 17.65 10.58
N ASP A 99 12.44 17.83 9.44
CA ASP A 99 12.53 19.15 8.81
C ASP A 99 11.20 19.43 8.07
N VAL A 100 10.41 20.32 8.66
CA VAL A 100 9.08 20.71 8.13
C VAL A 100 9.19 21.27 6.71
N HIS A 101 10.27 21.98 6.36
CA HIS A 101 10.47 22.51 5.03
C HIS A 101 10.78 21.42 4.02
N ALA A 102 11.61 20.44 4.36
CA ALA A 102 11.91 19.29 3.52
C ALA A 102 10.64 18.46 3.30
N ILE A 103 9.90 18.13 4.38
CA ILE A 103 8.62 17.42 4.30
C ILE A 103 7.63 18.16 3.40
N ALA A 104 7.47 19.47 3.59
CA ALA A 104 6.54 20.26 2.79
C ALA A 104 6.92 20.27 1.30
N ASN A 105 8.22 20.35 0.97
CA ASN A 105 8.71 20.28 -0.40
C ASN A 105 8.43 18.91 -1.04
N ASP A 106 8.76 17.83 -0.35
CA ASP A 106 8.62 16.47 -0.86
C ASP A 106 7.15 16.08 -1.02
N ALA A 107 6.33 16.38 -0.01
CA ALA A 107 4.88 16.15 -0.05
C ALA A 107 4.21 16.98 -1.16
N PHE A 108 4.55 18.27 -1.29
CA PHE A 108 4.02 19.12 -2.36
C PHE A 108 4.40 18.60 -3.75
N THR A 109 5.68 18.25 -3.93
CA THR A 109 6.18 17.70 -5.21
C THR A 109 5.45 16.42 -5.58
N PHE A 110 5.26 15.53 -4.60
CA PHE A 110 4.52 14.28 -4.81
C PHE A 110 3.05 14.53 -5.15
N LEU A 111 2.36 15.39 -4.38
CA LEU A 111 0.96 15.75 -4.64
C LEU A 111 0.79 16.43 -6.00
N ALA A 112 1.73 17.30 -6.42
CA ALA A 112 1.73 17.91 -7.74
C ALA A 112 1.90 16.86 -8.85
N THR A 113 2.80 15.88 -8.65
CA THR A 113 2.99 14.77 -9.59
C THR A 113 1.74 13.90 -9.71
N LEU A 114 1.07 13.62 -8.58
CA LEU A 114 -0.21 12.89 -8.58
C LEU A 114 -1.30 13.66 -9.33
N ALA A 115 -1.35 15.00 -9.21
CA ALA A 115 -2.31 15.81 -9.97
C ALA A 115 -2.11 15.64 -11.47
N VAL A 116 -0.86 15.66 -11.94
CA VAL A 116 -0.54 15.43 -13.36
C VAL A 116 -0.98 14.01 -13.78
N GLY A 117 -0.64 12.99 -13.01
CA GLY A 117 -1.07 11.61 -13.27
C GLY A 117 -2.59 11.48 -13.32
N TYR A 118 -3.28 12.15 -12.41
CA TYR A 118 -4.75 12.18 -12.36
C TYR A 118 -5.35 12.82 -13.63
N VAL A 119 -4.83 13.99 -14.03
CA VAL A 119 -5.27 14.66 -15.27
C VAL A 119 -5.05 13.75 -16.47
N VAL A 120 -3.90 13.11 -16.57
CA VAL A 120 -3.58 12.17 -17.66
C VAL A 120 -4.58 11.01 -17.69
N THR A 121 -4.88 10.39 -16.53
CA THR A 121 -5.85 9.29 -16.41
C THR A 121 -7.24 9.73 -16.89
N VAL A 122 -7.71 10.91 -16.46
CA VAL A 122 -9.00 11.45 -16.90
C VAL A 122 -9.02 11.71 -18.40
N LEU A 123 -7.96 12.29 -18.98
CA LEU A 123 -7.88 12.56 -20.42
C LEU A 123 -7.90 11.27 -21.25
N PHE A 124 -7.17 10.23 -20.84
CA PHE A 124 -7.23 8.93 -21.51
C PHE A 124 -8.60 8.29 -21.40
N GLY A 125 -9.22 8.27 -20.23
CA GLY A 125 -10.55 7.72 -20.06
C GLY A 125 -11.64 8.48 -20.85
N LEU A 126 -11.54 9.81 -20.95
CA LEU A 126 -12.42 10.60 -21.82
C LEU A 126 -12.23 10.24 -23.30
N ARG A 127 -11.02 9.88 -23.71
CA ARG A 127 -10.73 9.41 -25.07
C ARG A 127 -11.35 8.04 -25.32
N GLU A 128 -11.21 7.09 -24.38
CA GLU A 128 -11.84 5.76 -24.44
C GLU A 128 -13.36 5.88 -24.56
N ARG A 129 -13.99 6.73 -23.76
CA ARG A 129 -15.43 7.01 -23.84
C ARG A 129 -15.85 7.54 -25.22
N ARG A 130 -15.02 8.38 -25.86
CA ARG A 130 -15.31 8.86 -27.23
C ARG A 130 -15.20 7.76 -28.28
N SER A 131 -14.44 6.70 -28.01
CA SER A 131 -14.32 5.52 -28.87
C SER A 131 -15.42 4.48 -28.63
N GLY A 132 -16.39 4.77 -27.74
CA GLY A 132 -17.54 3.91 -27.44
C GLY A 132 -17.32 2.96 -26.25
N GLU A 133 -16.18 2.99 -25.61
CA GLU A 133 -15.92 2.19 -24.42
C GLU A 133 -16.57 2.84 -23.17
N PRO A 134 -17.19 2.05 -22.28
CA PRO A 134 -17.77 2.56 -21.04
C PRO A 134 -16.68 2.96 -20.07
N TRP A 135 -16.47 4.27 -19.85
CA TRP A 135 -15.52 4.80 -18.88
C TRP A 135 -16.10 6.04 -18.18
N PRO A 136 -15.92 6.18 -16.86
CA PRO A 136 -15.53 5.13 -15.90
C PRO A 136 -16.71 4.19 -15.59
N SER A 137 -16.40 2.99 -15.07
CA SER A 137 -17.40 2.16 -14.38
C SER A 137 -17.92 2.88 -13.11
N ARG A 138 -19.02 2.41 -12.51
CA ARG A 138 -19.50 2.99 -11.23
C ARG A 138 -18.45 2.91 -10.13
N GLY A 139 -17.77 1.77 -10.00
CA GLY A 139 -16.69 1.59 -9.04
C GLY A 139 -15.47 2.46 -9.37
N GLY A 140 -15.08 2.53 -10.64
CA GLY A 140 -14.03 3.42 -11.12
C GLY A 140 -14.33 4.90 -10.84
N LEU A 141 -15.59 5.35 -10.98
CA LEU A 141 -15.98 6.71 -10.61
C LEU A 141 -15.84 6.98 -9.11
N ILE A 142 -16.28 6.04 -8.27
CA ILE A 142 -16.09 6.13 -6.82
C ILE A 142 -14.60 6.22 -6.49
N GLY A 143 -13.77 5.39 -7.11
CA GLY A 143 -12.31 5.43 -6.96
C GLY A 143 -11.71 6.78 -7.34
N LEU A 144 -12.07 7.31 -8.52
CA LEU A 144 -11.62 8.62 -8.96
C LEU A 144 -12.03 9.74 -8.01
N VAL A 145 -13.27 9.76 -7.55
CA VAL A 145 -13.77 10.79 -6.63
C VAL A 145 -13.10 10.66 -5.25
N SER A 146 -12.98 9.45 -4.70
CA SER A 146 -12.38 9.25 -3.38
C SER A 146 -10.89 9.59 -3.36
N THR A 147 -10.14 9.21 -4.38
CA THR A 147 -8.71 9.56 -4.49
C THR A 147 -8.50 11.04 -4.73
N ALA A 148 -9.34 11.71 -5.55
CA ALA A 148 -9.29 13.16 -5.73
C ALA A 148 -9.63 13.91 -4.43
N ALA A 149 -10.62 13.44 -3.67
CA ALA A 149 -10.98 14.03 -2.39
C ALA A 149 -9.85 13.89 -1.36
N ALA A 150 -9.24 12.70 -1.26
CA ALA A 150 -8.08 12.47 -0.40
C ALA A 150 -6.88 13.35 -0.80
N TRP A 151 -6.60 13.47 -2.09
CA TRP A 151 -5.57 14.35 -2.63
C TRP A 151 -5.84 15.83 -2.27
N ALA A 152 -7.07 16.31 -2.52
CA ALA A 152 -7.45 17.69 -2.23
C ALA A 152 -7.38 18.00 -0.73
N ALA A 153 -7.81 17.06 0.12
CA ALA A 153 -7.72 17.18 1.58
C ALA A 153 -6.25 17.25 2.03
N GLY A 154 -5.39 16.35 1.52
CA GLY A 154 -3.97 16.34 1.83
C GLY A 154 -3.24 17.62 1.39
N LEU A 155 -3.52 18.10 0.18
CA LEU A 155 -2.94 19.35 -0.32
C LEU A 155 -3.43 20.56 0.50
N THR A 156 -4.72 20.63 0.78
CA THR A 156 -5.29 21.72 1.57
C THR A 156 -4.68 21.75 2.96
N TRP A 157 -4.55 20.60 3.62
CA TRP A 157 -3.92 20.51 4.92
C TRP A 157 -2.46 20.95 4.89
N LEU A 158 -1.66 20.46 3.92
CA LEU A 158 -0.26 20.88 3.73
C LEU A 158 -0.12 22.40 3.55
N LEU A 159 -1.04 23.02 2.82
CA LEU A 159 -0.99 24.48 2.55
C LEU A 159 -1.43 25.33 3.75
N LEU A 160 -2.38 24.85 4.55
CA LEU A 160 -2.96 25.59 5.66
C LEU A 160 -2.21 25.37 6.98
N ASP A 161 -1.68 24.17 7.22
CA ASP A 161 -1.03 23.80 8.48
C ASP A 161 0.13 22.81 8.22
N ARG A 162 1.28 23.35 7.88
CA ARG A 162 2.49 22.56 7.59
C ARG A 162 3.02 21.81 8.80
N ASP A 163 2.95 22.42 9.98
CA ASP A 163 3.44 21.81 11.22
C ASP A 163 2.56 20.63 11.62
N GLY A 164 1.23 20.80 11.59
CA GLY A 164 0.29 19.72 11.83
C GLY A 164 0.39 18.61 10.80
N PHE A 165 0.61 18.95 9.52
CA PHE A 165 0.86 17.97 8.47
C PHE A 165 2.12 17.17 8.75
N ALA A 166 3.26 17.82 9.04
CA ALA A 166 4.50 17.14 9.35
C ALA A 166 4.41 16.25 10.60
N ALA A 167 3.59 16.63 11.57
CA ALA A 167 3.40 15.86 12.81
C ALA A 167 2.52 14.61 12.64
N HIS A 168 1.53 14.64 11.74
CA HIS A 168 0.47 13.62 11.72
C HIS A 168 0.26 12.91 10.39
N ALA A 169 0.74 13.47 9.26
CA ALA A 169 0.48 12.90 7.95
C ALA A 169 1.09 11.50 7.76
N HIS A 170 2.20 11.20 8.42
CA HIS A 170 2.77 9.84 8.44
C HIS A 170 1.75 8.79 8.92
N THR A 171 1.17 9.03 10.09
CA THR A 171 0.22 8.08 10.69
C THR A 171 -1.01 7.89 9.81
N LEU A 172 -1.56 8.98 9.26
CA LEU A 172 -2.69 8.89 8.35
C LEU A 172 -2.32 8.18 7.06
N ALA A 173 -1.17 8.48 6.47
CA ALA A 173 -0.69 7.79 5.28
C ALA A 173 -0.48 6.28 5.53
N ALA A 174 0.06 5.89 6.68
CA ALA A 174 0.20 4.49 7.06
C ALA A 174 -1.18 3.79 7.18
N ILE A 175 -2.17 4.44 7.81
CA ILE A 175 -3.54 3.92 7.87
C ILE A 175 -4.12 3.76 6.47
N PHE A 176 -3.99 4.78 5.59
CA PHE A 176 -4.46 4.73 4.21
C PHE A 176 -3.64 3.79 3.30
N THR A 177 -2.48 3.32 3.76
CA THR A 177 -1.74 2.24 3.10
C THR A 177 -2.25 0.87 3.54
N PHE A 178 -2.31 0.61 4.85
CA PHE A 178 -2.56 -0.73 5.36
C PHE A 178 -4.03 -1.11 5.49
N VAL A 179 -4.94 -0.16 5.75
CA VAL A 179 -6.39 -0.46 5.82
C VAL A 179 -6.96 -0.83 4.45
N PRO A 180 -6.73 -0.05 3.36
CA PRO A 180 -7.14 -0.48 2.03
C PRO A 180 -6.43 -1.76 1.60
N PHE A 181 -5.14 -1.95 1.95
CA PHE A 181 -4.45 -3.20 1.66
C PHE A 181 -5.10 -4.41 2.36
N ALA A 182 -5.50 -4.29 3.62
CA ALA A 182 -6.30 -5.34 4.28
C ALA A 182 -7.61 -5.59 3.53
N GLY A 183 -8.23 -4.53 2.98
CA GLY A 183 -9.36 -4.65 2.07
C GLY A 183 -9.03 -5.50 0.84
N VAL A 184 -7.88 -5.28 0.19
CA VAL A 184 -7.41 -6.12 -0.93
C VAL A 184 -7.36 -7.59 -0.52
N VAL A 185 -6.78 -7.90 0.65
CA VAL A 185 -6.69 -9.28 1.14
C VAL A 185 -8.08 -9.90 1.33
N VAL A 186 -9.02 -9.17 1.95
CA VAL A 186 -10.42 -9.61 2.15
C VAL A 186 -11.13 -9.85 0.82
N LEU A 187 -10.94 -8.95 -0.16
CA LEU A 187 -11.54 -9.07 -1.48
C LEU A 187 -11.03 -10.28 -2.28
N ASN A 188 -9.87 -10.80 -1.93
CA ASN A 188 -9.30 -12.01 -2.52
C ASN A 188 -9.70 -13.30 -1.79
N THR A 189 -10.49 -13.24 -0.70
CA THR A 189 -11.09 -14.41 -0.07
C THR A 189 -12.28 -14.93 -0.89
N ASP A 190 -12.67 -16.17 -0.67
CA ASP A 190 -13.89 -16.75 -1.28
C ASP A 190 -15.15 -15.93 -0.94
N TRP A 191 -15.20 -15.34 0.24
CA TRP A 191 -16.29 -14.44 0.65
C TRP A 191 -16.28 -13.14 -0.17
N GLY A 192 -15.13 -12.50 -0.30
CA GLY A 192 -14.99 -11.26 -1.07
C GLY A 192 -15.36 -11.43 -2.54
N VAL A 193 -14.87 -12.51 -3.15
CA VAL A 193 -15.20 -12.86 -4.56
C VAL A 193 -16.71 -13.08 -4.74
N ARG A 194 -17.36 -13.84 -3.84
CA ARG A 194 -18.80 -14.10 -3.91
C ARG A 194 -19.64 -12.82 -3.76
N VAL A 195 -19.27 -11.94 -2.84
CA VAL A 195 -20.02 -10.71 -2.56
C VAL A 195 -19.95 -9.72 -3.74
N LEU A 196 -18.80 -9.63 -4.40
CA LEU A 196 -18.55 -8.60 -5.41
C LEU A 196 -18.72 -9.08 -6.85
N ALA A 197 -18.34 -10.33 -7.15
CA ALA A 197 -18.40 -10.89 -8.50
C ALA A 197 -19.58 -11.84 -8.73
N GLY A 198 -20.32 -12.17 -7.65
CA GLY A 198 -21.45 -13.11 -7.68
C GLY A 198 -21.02 -14.58 -7.59
N GLU A 199 -21.97 -15.44 -7.20
CA GLU A 199 -21.72 -16.86 -6.92
C GLU A 199 -21.13 -17.65 -8.11
N ALA A 200 -21.43 -17.21 -9.35
CA ALA A 200 -20.95 -17.89 -10.56
C ALA A 200 -19.44 -17.78 -10.78
N HIS A 201 -18.75 -16.84 -10.11
CA HIS A 201 -17.32 -16.60 -10.24
C HIS A 201 -16.51 -17.05 -9.05
N ALA A 202 -17.14 -17.70 -8.07
CA ALA A 202 -16.48 -18.21 -6.87
C ALA A 202 -15.62 -19.44 -7.21
N SER A 203 -14.44 -19.22 -7.82
CA SER A 203 -13.40 -20.24 -7.81
C SER A 203 -12.79 -20.26 -6.41
N ARG A 204 -12.92 -21.40 -5.70
CA ARG A 204 -12.28 -21.60 -4.40
C ARG A 204 -10.78 -21.41 -4.56
N THR A 205 -10.24 -20.35 -3.94
CA THR A 205 -8.81 -20.26 -3.75
C THR A 205 -8.39 -21.29 -2.68
N ARG A 206 -7.34 -22.06 -2.95
CA ARG A 206 -6.77 -22.98 -1.94
C ARG A 206 -6.17 -22.21 -0.76
N PHE A 207 -6.03 -20.90 -0.86
CA PHE A 207 -5.45 -20.02 0.15
C PHE A 207 -6.45 -19.20 0.95
N ASP A 208 -7.77 -19.48 0.84
CA ASP A 208 -8.80 -18.70 1.56
C ASP A 208 -8.51 -18.56 3.06
N ALA A 209 -8.21 -19.69 3.72
CA ALA A 209 -7.84 -19.68 5.14
C ALA A 209 -6.56 -18.87 5.41
N ALA A 210 -5.58 -18.90 4.50
CA ALA A 210 -4.34 -18.14 4.64
C ALA A 210 -4.59 -16.64 4.48
N TYR A 211 -5.47 -16.22 3.57
CA TYR A 211 -5.87 -14.81 3.43
C TYR A 211 -6.57 -14.30 4.68
N TRP A 212 -7.50 -15.09 5.26
CA TRP A 212 -8.12 -14.75 6.55
C TRP A 212 -7.11 -14.67 7.69
N LEU A 213 -6.09 -15.54 7.70
CA LEU A 213 -5.00 -15.48 8.69
C LEU A 213 -4.14 -14.22 8.52
N VAL A 214 -3.90 -13.77 7.28
CA VAL A 214 -3.21 -12.50 7.03
C VAL A 214 -4.02 -11.32 7.59
N VAL A 215 -5.32 -11.25 7.32
CA VAL A 215 -6.20 -10.17 7.86
C VAL A 215 -6.24 -10.23 9.38
N ALA A 216 -6.48 -11.41 9.96
CA ALA A 216 -6.48 -11.59 11.41
C ALA A 216 -5.13 -11.21 12.03
N GLY A 217 -4.02 -11.57 11.38
CA GLY A 217 -2.67 -11.19 11.79
C GLY A 217 -2.46 -9.66 11.79
N MET A 218 -2.94 -8.95 10.76
CA MET A 218 -2.87 -7.48 10.71
C MET A 218 -3.65 -6.83 11.85
N VAL A 219 -4.89 -7.30 12.10
CA VAL A 219 -5.72 -6.80 13.20
C VAL A 219 -5.08 -7.11 14.55
N MET A 220 -4.60 -8.33 14.74
CA MET A 220 -3.94 -8.74 15.99
C MET A 220 -2.66 -7.96 16.25
N ALA A 221 -1.83 -7.73 15.21
CA ALA A 221 -0.63 -6.90 15.34
C ALA A 221 -0.97 -5.49 15.80
N ALA A 222 -2.02 -4.87 15.22
CA ALA A 222 -2.49 -3.55 15.63
C ALA A 222 -3.00 -3.52 17.08
N LEU A 223 -3.79 -4.52 17.49
CA LEU A 223 -4.29 -4.63 18.86
C LEU A 223 -3.16 -4.84 19.88
N ILE A 224 -2.23 -5.76 19.59
CA ILE A 224 -1.08 -6.04 20.46
C ILE A 224 -0.20 -4.79 20.60
N ALA A 225 0.09 -4.10 19.50
CA ALA A 225 0.87 -2.88 19.52
C ALA A 225 0.17 -1.76 20.31
N ALA A 226 -1.14 -1.62 20.15
CA ALA A 226 -1.93 -0.64 20.92
C ALA A 226 -1.89 -0.94 22.42
N VAL A 227 -2.08 -2.20 22.83
CA VAL A 227 -1.97 -2.62 24.23
C VAL A 227 -0.55 -2.41 24.78
N ALA A 228 0.47 -2.78 23.99
CA ALA A 228 1.87 -2.61 24.39
C ALA A 228 2.25 -1.12 24.54
N TRP A 229 1.73 -0.27 23.69
CA TRP A 229 1.98 1.17 23.75
C TRP A 229 1.18 1.87 24.85
N LEU A 230 -0.12 1.60 24.97
CA LEU A 230 -1.00 2.25 25.95
C LEU A 230 -0.79 1.71 27.35
N GLY A 231 -0.63 0.37 27.51
CA GLY A 231 -0.55 -0.28 28.82
C GLY A 231 0.86 -0.29 29.38
N TRP A 232 1.85 -0.61 28.57
CA TRP A 232 3.24 -0.79 29.04
C TRP A 232 4.20 0.29 28.57
N ARG A 233 3.75 1.25 27.74
CA ARG A 233 4.62 2.30 27.16
C ARG A 233 5.86 1.72 26.48
N TRP A 234 5.69 0.55 25.83
CA TRP A 234 6.80 -0.14 25.18
C TRP A 234 7.31 0.64 23.97
N THR A 235 8.56 1.09 24.04
CA THR A 235 9.17 1.97 23.04
C THR A 235 9.17 1.41 21.62
N TYR A 236 9.26 0.09 21.50
CA TYR A 236 9.33 -0.60 20.19
C TYR A 236 7.97 -1.12 19.68
N ALA A 237 6.85 -0.72 20.32
CA ALA A 237 5.53 -1.19 19.91
C ALA A 237 5.21 -0.81 18.45
N LEU A 238 5.58 0.42 18.04
CA LEU A 238 5.37 0.87 16.66
C LEU A 238 6.28 0.12 15.68
N LEU A 239 7.55 -0.08 16.02
CA LEU A 239 8.46 -0.89 15.20
C LEU A 239 7.92 -2.31 14.98
N ALA A 240 7.44 -2.95 16.06
CA ALA A 240 6.89 -4.30 15.98
C ALA A 240 5.63 -4.35 15.08
N LEU A 241 4.75 -3.35 15.21
CA LEU A 241 3.57 -3.21 14.36
C LEU A 241 3.94 -3.08 12.89
N GLU A 242 4.78 -2.11 12.56
CA GLU A 242 5.18 -1.82 11.18
C GLU A 242 5.90 -3.03 10.55
N ALA A 243 6.81 -3.69 11.28
CA ALA A 243 7.49 -4.89 10.82
C ALA A 243 6.51 -6.05 10.59
N ALA A 244 5.54 -6.26 11.49
CA ALA A 244 4.52 -7.29 11.33
C ALA A 244 3.62 -7.02 10.11
N LEU A 245 3.18 -5.77 9.92
CA LEU A 245 2.36 -5.38 8.76
C LEU A 245 3.12 -5.57 7.45
N LEU A 246 4.40 -5.21 7.38
CA LEU A 246 5.24 -5.42 6.19
C LEU A 246 5.47 -6.91 5.92
N ALA A 247 5.66 -7.73 6.96
CA ALA A 247 5.80 -9.18 6.82
C ALA A 247 4.51 -9.85 6.31
N LEU A 248 3.34 -9.42 6.83
CA LEU A 248 2.03 -9.90 6.38
C LEU A 248 1.72 -9.43 4.95
N PHE A 249 2.12 -8.21 4.60
CA PHE A 249 2.07 -7.71 3.23
C PHE A 249 2.92 -8.58 2.28
N ALA A 250 4.15 -8.92 2.67
CA ALA A 250 5.00 -9.82 1.88
C ALA A 250 4.38 -11.22 1.75
N LEU A 251 3.86 -11.77 2.85
CA LEU A 251 3.22 -13.08 2.86
C LEU A 251 2.04 -13.13 1.88
N PHE A 252 1.17 -12.12 1.88
CA PHE A 252 0.05 -12.05 0.93
C PHE A 252 0.55 -12.10 -0.52
N TRP A 253 1.57 -11.31 -0.89
CA TRP A 253 2.08 -11.30 -2.26
C TRP A 253 2.78 -12.61 -2.65
N VAL A 254 3.40 -13.31 -1.69
CA VAL A 254 3.91 -14.67 -1.92
C VAL A 254 2.77 -15.63 -2.23
N LEU A 255 1.72 -15.65 -1.40
CA LEU A 255 0.54 -16.50 -1.58
C LEU A 255 -0.15 -16.22 -2.92
N GLN A 256 -0.38 -14.95 -3.24
CA GLN A 256 -0.94 -14.50 -4.51
C GLN A 256 -0.10 -14.92 -5.71
N SER A 257 1.23 -14.87 -5.59
CA SER A 257 2.13 -15.28 -6.67
C SER A 257 2.10 -16.78 -6.91
N ILE A 258 1.91 -17.57 -5.86
CA ILE A 258 1.78 -19.03 -5.95
C ILE A 258 0.40 -19.41 -6.53
N ASP A 259 -0.66 -18.72 -6.12
CA ASP A 259 -2.04 -18.97 -6.58
C ASP A 259 -2.20 -18.77 -8.09
N LEU A 260 -1.45 -17.84 -8.68
CA LEU A 260 -1.45 -17.58 -10.12
C LEU A 260 -0.62 -18.56 -10.97
N ILE A 261 0.19 -19.41 -10.35
CA ILE A 261 1.01 -20.41 -11.04
C ILE A 261 0.22 -21.71 -11.24
N ASP A 262 -0.97 -21.81 -10.65
CA ASP A 262 -1.75 -23.05 -10.66
C ASP A 262 -2.39 -23.31 -12.05
N PRO A 263 -1.97 -24.37 -12.78
CA PRO A 263 -2.51 -24.70 -14.11
C PRO A 263 -4.00 -25.07 -14.10
N GLU A 264 -4.55 -25.49 -12.95
CA GLU A 264 -5.97 -25.86 -12.85
C GLU A 264 -6.90 -24.66 -12.97
N ARG A 265 -6.43 -23.47 -12.60
CA ARG A 265 -7.20 -22.22 -12.73
C ARG A 265 -7.28 -21.75 -14.19
N ASP A 266 -6.22 -21.94 -14.97
CA ASP A 266 -6.21 -21.61 -16.42
C ASP A 266 -7.18 -22.53 -17.20
N ALA A 267 -7.36 -23.78 -16.75
CA ALA A 267 -8.30 -24.71 -17.36
C ALA A 267 -9.79 -24.41 -17.04
N LEU A 268 -10.08 -23.73 -15.91
CA LEU A 268 -11.44 -23.36 -15.50
C LEU A 268 -11.89 -22.04 -16.14
N THR A 269 -10.95 -21.12 -16.42
CA THR A 269 -11.24 -19.84 -17.10
C THR A 269 -11.30 -19.95 -18.62
N ALA A 270 -10.84 -21.08 -19.19
CA ALA A 270 -10.87 -21.37 -20.63
C ALA A 270 -12.15 -22.11 -21.07
N ARG A 271 -13.09 -22.38 -20.17
CA ARG A 271 -14.40 -22.97 -20.46
C ARG A 271 -15.51 -21.95 -20.28
#